data_7a4810dae02e2118797f11ebcc31067e
#
_entry.id   7a4810dae02e2118797f11ebcc31067e
#
_cell.length_a   1.000
_cell.length_b   1.000
_cell.length_c   1.000
_cell.angle_alpha   90.00
_cell.angle_beta   90.00
_cell.angle_gamma   90.00
#
_symmetry.space_group_name_H-M   'P 1'
#
loop_
_entity.id
_entity.type
_entity.pdbx_description
1 polymer ?
#
loop_
_entity_poly.entity_id
_entity_poly.type
_entity_poly.pdbx_seq_one_letter_code
_entity_poly.pdbx_strand_id
1 'polypeptide(L)'
;MYFITRIDKSKAIAPEVFEGHSEGFTRQELVDRSVGSPHTDLSASWIEPNGHIDAVLHSYEFSMYVLSGEVTIYMMGEKVTLKDDHCVLVPIGTTYSLKAGPQGVHWLQCSAPGSVERPRRKDTYFTGETLESDSGVELDLRDPRNQRAFKFDPASMNLNNLAVGSKVSDPTVSASMATALLAYSGIGVRMLVDQRVHAKLHTMFIVDYQPTAIAHPHDHPFEETYTFTHGETIGLIEGKEYTFVPGDVLWCGVGSDHGFQNKTDGLVRWIETQSPQPPIQHSYRFMRDWEYLDQKLGDSHTH
;
A
#
# COMPACT_ATOMS: atom_id res chain seq x y z
N MET A 1 -5.64 -4.22 19.13
CA MET A 1 -5.98 -2.76 19.03
C MET A 1 -6.14 -2.39 17.55
N TYR A 2 -7.18 -1.64 17.19
CA TYR A 2 -7.44 -1.23 15.81
C TYR A 2 -8.05 0.18 15.77
N PHE A 3 -8.04 0.78 14.58
CA PHE A 3 -8.65 2.09 14.31
C PHE A 3 -9.30 2.08 12.93
N ILE A 4 -10.48 2.70 12.81
CA ILE A 4 -11.22 2.82 11.54
C ILE A 4 -11.42 4.30 11.25
N THR A 5 -11.14 4.68 10.01
CA THR A 5 -11.32 6.05 9.51
C THR A 5 -11.73 6.00 8.03
N ARG A 6 -11.76 7.17 7.39
CA ARG A 6 -12.14 7.29 5.97
C ARG A 6 -11.37 8.41 5.28
N ILE A 7 -11.01 8.20 4.02
CA ILE A 7 -10.46 9.25 3.15
C ILE A 7 -11.52 10.32 2.92
N ASP A 8 -11.18 11.55 3.28
CA ASP A 8 -12.05 12.72 3.14
C ASP A 8 -11.19 13.97 2.85
N LYS A 9 -11.19 14.42 1.59
CA LYS A 9 -10.39 15.58 1.16
C LYS A 9 -10.69 16.84 1.98
N SER A 10 -11.90 16.98 2.52
CA SER A 10 -12.27 18.14 3.33
C SER A 10 -11.50 18.24 4.66
N LYS A 11 -10.90 17.13 5.10
CA LYS A 11 -10.06 17.04 6.31
C LYS A 11 -8.57 17.21 6.01
N ALA A 12 -8.20 17.33 4.73
CA ALA A 12 -6.81 17.54 4.35
C ALA A 12 -6.38 18.96 4.67
N ILE A 13 -5.20 19.10 5.23
CA ILE A 13 -4.57 20.39 5.58
C ILE A 13 -3.20 20.48 4.90
N ALA A 14 -2.72 21.69 4.68
CA ALA A 14 -1.33 21.92 4.31
C ALA A 14 -0.44 21.62 5.52
N PRO A 15 0.48 20.64 5.47
CA PRO A 15 1.32 20.35 6.62
C PRO A 15 2.29 21.50 6.88
N GLU A 16 2.39 21.97 8.13
CA GLU A 16 3.21 23.12 8.52
C GLU A 16 4.67 23.00 8.06
N VAL A 17 5.24 21.80 8.11
CA VAL A 17 6.63 21.54 7.68
C VAL A 17 6.87 21.81 6.20
N PHE A 18 5.81 21.84 5.37
CA PHE A 18 5.89 22.15 3.93
C PHE A 18 5.58 23.61 3.60
N GLU A 19 5.35 24.48 4.61
CA GLU A 19 5.09 25.89 4.40
C GLU A 19 6.28 26.58 3.71
N GLY A 20 6.01 27.27 2.60
CA GLY A 20 7.05 27.89 1.76
C GLY A 20 7.84 26.91 0.89
N HIS A 21 7.51 25.61 0.90
CA HIS A 21 8.19 24.55 0.16
C HIS A 21 7.24 23.70 -0.70
N SER A 22 6.00 24.11 -0.82
CA SER A 22 5.04 23.46 -1.69
C SER A 22 3.96 24.42 -2.17
N GLU A 23 3.37 24.13 -3.30
CA GLU A 23 2.20 24.83 -3.82
C GLU A 23 1.07 23.82 -4.06
N GLY A 24 -0.11 24.10 -3.51
CA GLY A 24 -1.30 23.26 -3.67
C GLY A 24 -1.24 21.90 -2.96
N PHE A 25 -0.25 21.66 -2.10
CA PHE A 25 -0.11 20.41 -1.37
C PHE A 25 -0.96 20.39 -0.10
N THR A 26 -1.77 19.35 0.05
CA THR A 26 -2.54 19.06 1.27
C THR A 26 -2.49 17.57 1.60
N ARG A 27 -2.67 17.25 2.89
CA ARG A 27 -2.62 15.88 3.40
C ARG A 27 -3.65 15.68 4.49
N GLN A 28 -4.28 14.50 4.48
CA GLN A 28 -5.04 13.97 5.61
C GLN A 28 -4.24 12.83 6.22
N GLU A 29 -3.85 12.95 7.47
CA GLU A 29 -3.31 11.83 8.24
C GLU A 29 -4.46 10.86 8.55
N LEU A 30 -4.29 9.60 8.20
CA LEU A 30 -5.27 8.52 8.38
C LEU A 30 -4.89 7.62 9.55
N VAL A 31 -3.62 7.27 9.63
CA VAL A 31 -3.03 6.44 10.69
C VAL A 31 -1.69 7.03 11.07
N ASP A 32 -1.45 7.24 12.34
CA ASP A 32 -0.20 7.72 12.91
C ASP A 32 -0.08 7.32 14.39
N ARG A 33 0.91 7.88 15.07
CA ARG A 33 1.11 7.64 16.51
C ARG A 33 -0.04 8.08 17.39
N SER A 34 -0.88 9.01 16.96
CA SER A 34 -2.03 9.50 17.76
C SER A 34 -3.10 8.42 17.91
N VAL A 35 -3.22 7.53 16.93
CA VAL A 35 -4.14 6.37 16.97
C VAL A 35 -3.48 5.11 17.55
N GLY A 36 -2.19 5.19 17.89
CA GLY A 36 -1.44 4.10 18.53
C GLY A 36 -0.51 3.32 17.60
N SER A 37 -0.27 3.78 16.35
CA SER A 37 0.65 3.16 15.40
C SER A 37 2.10 3.66 15.58
N PRO A 38 3.05 2.86 16.11
CA PRO A 38 4.44 3.26 16.24
C PRO A 38 5.29 2.96 14.99
N HIS A 39 4.84 2.08 14.10
CA HIS A 39 5.66 1.56 12.99
C HIS A 39 5.27 2.14 11.64
N THR A 40 4.04 2.62 11.50
CA THR A 40 3.52 3.10 10.23
C THR A 40 2.79 4.43 10.36
N ASP A 41 2.94 5.30 9.35
CA ASP A 41 2.01 6.39 9.08
C ASP A 41 1.36 6.13 7.73
N LEU A 42 0.04 6.30 7.67
CA LEU A 42 -0.72 6.25 6.43
C LEU A 42 -1.40 7.59 6.22
N SER A 43 -1.28 8.14 5.04
CA SER A 43 -1.94 9.40 4.68
C SER A 43 -2.53 9.37 3.28
N ALA A 44 -3.60 10.13 3.09
CA ALA A 44 -4.09 10.51 1.77
C ALA A 44 -3.62 11.93 1.47
N SER A 45 -3.04 12.13 0.30
CA SER A 45 -2.35 13.36 -0.07
C SER A 45 -2.82 13.87 -1.44
N TRP A 46 -2.82 15.17 -1.62
CA TRP A 46 -3.23 15.84 -2.86
C TRP A 46 -2.25 16.96 -3.21
N ILE A 47 -2.01 17.13 -4.50
CA ILE A 47 -1.43 18.37 -5.05
C ILE A 47 -2.41 18.89 -6.10
N GLU A 48 -2.76 20.16 -5.98
CA GLU A 48 -3.64 20.84 -6.94
C GLU A 48 -2.99 20.92 -8.33
N PRO A 49 -3.78 21.20 -9.40
CA PRO A 49 -3.26 21.29 -10.76
C PRO A 49 -2.00 22.16 -10.87
N ASN A 50 -0.94 21.60 -11.46
CA ASN A 50 0.38 22.21 -11.65
C ASN A 50 1.12 22.60 -10.36
N GLY A 51 0.61 22.24 -9.19
CA GLY A 51 1.29 22.43 -7.92
C GLY A 51 2.52 21.54 -7.78
N HIS A 52 3.31 21.76 -6.72
CA HIS A 52 4.59 21.07 -6.53
C HIS A 52 4.96 20.89 -5.05
N ILE A 53 5.95 20.05 -4.83
CA ILE A 53 6.73 19.95 -3.60
C ILE A 53 8.21 20.12 -3.98
N ASP A 54 8.91 21.05 -3.29
CA ASP A 54 10.34 21.31 -3.46
C ASP A 54 11.19 20.08 -3.09
N ALA A 55 12.47 20.14 -3.46
CA ALA A 55 13.41 19.08 -3.17
C ALA A 55 13.53 18.81 -1.67
N VAL A 56 13.13 17.63 -1.26
CA VAL A 56 12.98 17.19 0.13
C VAL A 56 13.51 15.78 0.31
N LEU A 57 13.98 15.48 1.50
CA LEU A 57 14.31 14.13 1.94
C LEU A 57 13.71 13.85 3.31
N HIS A 58 13.52 12.56 3.60
CA HIS A 58 12.96 12.12 4.88
C HIS A 58 13.89 11.14 5.59
N SER A 59 13.78 11.08 6.93
CA SER A 59 14.45 10.06 7.75
C SER A 59 13.68 8.74 7.80
N TYR A 60 12.60 8.61 7.05
CA TYR A 60 11.79 7.41 6.88
C TYR A 60 11.74 6.98 5.40
N GLU A 61 11.41 5.73 5.17
CA GLU A 61 11.08 5.17 3.85
C GLU A 61 9.59 5.37 3.60
N PHE A 62 9.21 5.69 2.37
CA PHE A 62 7.78 5.70 2.04
C PHE A 62 7.50 5.15 0.64
N SER A 63 6.30 4.68 0.47
CA SER A 63 5.71 4.38 -0.84
C SER A 63 4.52 5.28 -1.10
N MET A 64 4.32 5.66 -2.37
CA MET A 64 3.10 6.33 -2.81
C MET A 64 2.41 5.49 -3.89
N TYR A 65 1.09 5.40 -3.79
CA TYR A 65 0.22 4.77 -4.78
C TYR A 65 -0.76 5.81 -5.29
N VAL A 66 -0.69 6.11 -6.59
CA VAL A 66 -1.56 7.12 -7.20
C VAL A 66 -2.97 6.57 -7.34
N LEU A 67 -3.91 7.21 -6.67
CA LEU A 67 -5.33 6.88 -6.71
C LEU A 67 -6.04 7.59 -7.88
N SER A 68 -5.60 8.80 -8.22
CA SER A 68 -6.09 9.53 -9.40
C SER A 68 -5.19 10.69 -9.78
N GLY A 69 -5.18 11.03 -11.06
CA GLY A 69 -4.41 12.16 -11.60
C GLY A 69 -2.99 11.79 -12.02
N GLU A 70 -2.12 12.80 -12.05
CA GLU A 70 -0.77 12.63 -12.57
C GLU A 70 0.24 13.44 -11.75
N VAL A 71 1.40 12.84 -11.48
CA VAL A 71 2.53 13.50 -10.83
C VAL A 71 3.85 13.02 -11.42
N THR A 72 4.76 13.95 -11.67
CA THR A 72 6.15 13.61 -11.99
C THR A 72 6.98 13.68 -10.71
N ILE A 73 7.68 12.60 -10.41
CA ILE A 73 8.69 12.55 -9.35
C ILE A 73 10.08 12.61 -9.97
N TYR A 74 10.92 13.47 -9.42
CA TYR A 74 12.34 13.61 -9.75
C TYR A 74 13.15 13.08 -8.58
N MET A 75 13.97 12.08 -8.79
CA MET A 75 14.89 11.55 -7.76
C MET A 75 16.06 10.81 -8.40
N MET A 76 17.23 10.91 -7.79
CA MET A 76 18.44 10.16 -8.21
C MET A 76 18.86 10.40 -9.68
N GLY A 77 18.60 11.61 -10.21
CA GLY A 77 18.92 11.97 -11.60
C GLY A 77 17.93 11.44 -12.66
N GLU A 78 16.83 10.85 -12.21
CA GLU A 78 15.79 10.27 -13.05
C GLU A 78 14.46 10.98 -12.79
N LYS A 79 13.55 10.91 -13.75
CA LYS A 79 12.18 11.35 -13.60
C LYS A 79 11.22 10.24 -13.98
N VAL A 80 10.11 10.14 -13.26
CA VAL A 80 9.03 9.22 -13.52
C VAL A 80 7.71 9.95 -13.46
N THR A 81 6.90 9.82 -14.49
CA THR A 81 5.52 10.30 -14.47
C THR A 81 4.60 9.18 -14.02
N LEU A 82 4.01 9.37 -12.84
CA LEU A 82 3.09 8.43 -12.22
C LEU A 82 1.66 8.87 -12.50
N LYS A 83 0.81 7.91 -12.85
CA LYS A 83 -0.64 8.08 -13.12
C LYS A 83 -1.42 7.10 -12.25
N ASP A 84 -2.73 7.03 -12.46
CA ASP A 84 -3.61 6.07 -11.78
C ASP A 84 -2.99 4.66 -11.79
N ASP A 85 -3.02 4.01 -10.63
CA ASP A 85 -2.47 2.67 -10.37
C ASP A 85 -0.94 2.56 -10.46
N HIS A 86 -0.22 3.67 -10.60
CA HIS A 86 1.24 3.66 -10.49
C HIS A 86 1.67 3.74 -9.01
N CYS A 87 2.75 3.04 -8.71
CA CYS A 87 3.36 3.01 -7.39
C CYS A 87 4.86 3.34 -7.48
N VAL A 88 5.39 4.01 -6.47
CA VAL A 88 6.82 4.29 -6.34
C VAL A 88 7.27 4.13 -4.89
N LEU A 89 8.49 3.61 -4.70
CA LEU A 89 9.19 3.58 -3.43
C LEU A 89 10.24 4.71 -3.40
N VAL A 90 10.23 5.48 -2.33
CA VAL A 90 11.27 6.46 -2.01
C VAL A 90 12.05 5.98 -0.78
N PRO A 91 13.33 5.59 -0.95
CA PRO A 91 14.16 5.10 0.15
C PRO A 91 14.52 6.21 1.16
N ILE A 92 14.88 5.81 2.37
CA ILE A 92 15.36 6.72 3.42
C ILE A 92 16.48 7.63 2.88
N GLY A 93 16.39 8.92 3.17
CA GLY A 93 17.43 9.91 2.84
C GLY A 93 17.57 10.18 1.33
N THR A 94 16.66 9.69 0.52
CA THR A 94 16.65 10.00 -0.91
C THR A 94 15.96 11.34 -1.14
N THR A 95 16.69 12.28 -1.73
CA THR A 95 16.11 13.58 -2.13
C THR A 95 15.23 13.38 -3.34
N TYR A 96 14.02 13.94 -3.28
CA TYR A 96 13.06 13.95 -4.38
C TYR A 96 12.30 15.28 -4.43
N SER A 97 11.69 15.58 -5.57
CA SER A 97 10.68 16.62 -5.74
C SER A 97 9.49 16.11 -6.51
N LEU A 98 8.34 16.75 -6.36
CA LEU A 98 7.10 16.38 -7.05
C LEU A 98 6.55 17.56 -7.83
N LYS A 99 6.00 17.27 -9.02
CA LYS A 99 5.25 18.24 -9.83
C LYS A 99 3.97 17.58 -10.34
N ALA A 100 2.83 18.10 -9.93
CA ALA A 100 1.54 17.60 -10.37
C ALA A 100 1.25 17.99 -11.83
N GLY A 101 0.54 17.11 -12.53
CA GLY A 101 0.04 17.39 -13.87
C GLY A 101 -1.14 18.38 -13.89
N PRO A 102 -1.71 18.64 -15.09
CA PRO A 102 -2.75 19.66 -15.27
C PRO A 102 -4.06 19.39 -14.52
N GLN A 103 -4.28 18.17 -14.06
CA GLN A 103 -5.48 17.77 -13.29
C GLN A 103 -5.20 17.59 -11.79
N GLY A 104 -3.94 17.85 -11.36
CA GLY A 104 -3.52 17.54 -10.02
C GLY A 104 -3.28 16.04 -9.81
N VAL A 105 -3.09 15.65 -8.56
CA VAL A 105 -2.87 14.26 -8.17
C VAL A 105 -3.45 13.98 -6.79
N HIS A 106 -3.93 12.77 -6.60
CA HIS A 106 -4.32 12.19 -5.32
C HIS A 106 -3.62 10.84 -5.14
N TRP A 107 -2.95 10.65 -4.00
CA TRP A 107 -2.26 9.40 -3.71
C TRP A 107 -2.41 8.95 -2.26
N LEU A 108 -2.25 7.66 -2.04
CA LEU A 108 -2.07 7.06 -0.74
C LEU A 108 -0.57 6.96 -0.46
N GLN A 109 -0.13 7.37 0.72
CA GLN A 109 1.25 7.27 1.16
C GLN A 109 1.35 6.43 2.43
N CYS A 110 2.21 5.41 2.40
CA CYS A 110 2.62 4.67 3.59
C CYS A 110 4.07 5.02 3.91
N SER A 111 4.33 5.45 5.14
CA SER A 111 5.67 5.81 5.63
C SER A 111 6.07 4.91 6.80
N ALA A 112 7.33 4.49 6.83
CA ALA A 112 7.89 3.68 7.91
C ALA A 112 9.37 4.05 8.21
N PRO A 113 9.78 4.08 9.51
CA PRO A 113 8.89 4.02 10.67
C PRO A 113 7.97 5.24 10.72
N GLY A 114 6.91 5.16 11.51
CA GLY A 114 6.01 6.31 11.73
C GLY A 114 6.79 7.56 12.14
N SER A 115 6.42 8.71 11.59
CA SER A 115 7.12 9.96 11.79
C SER A 115 7.14 10.39 13.26
N VAL A 116 8.22 11.02 13.71
CA VAL A 116 8.38 11.51 15.06
C VAL A 116 8.94 12.93 15.03
N GLU A 117 8.10 13.88 14.70
CA GLU A 117 8.47 15.28 14.84
C GLU A 117 8.40 15.72 16.29
N ARG A 118 9.52 16.22 16.81
CA ARG A 118 9.68 16.78 18.14
C ARG A 118 10.54 18.03 18.06
N PRO A 119 10.51 18.97 19.04
CA PRO A 119 11.23 20.23 18.96
C PRO A 119 12.73 20.13 18.64
N ARG A 120 13.36 18.97 18.86
CA ARG A 120 14.78 18.74 18.57
C ARG A 120 15.02 17.61 17.55
N ARG A 121 13.98 17.10 16.92
CA ARG A 121 14.07 15.99 15.98
C ARG A 121 13.12 16.26 14.83
N LYS A 122 13.69 16.36 13.64
CA LYS A 122 12.94 16.52 12.40
C LYS A 122 13.09 15.28 11.56
N ASP A 123 12.04 14.87 10.93
CA ASP A 123 12.02 13.72 10.01
C ASP A 123 11.97 14.16 8.53
N THR A 124 11.77 15.46 8.28
CA THR A 124 11.63 16.06 6.94
C THR A 124 12.62 17.22 6.80
N TYR A 125 13.39 17.23 5.70
CA TYR A 125 14.42 18.22 5.41
C TYR A 125 14.36 18.67 3.96
N PHE A 126 14.16 19.98 3.73
CA PHE A 126 14.28 20.57 2.40
C PHE A 126 15.74 20.88 2.09
N THR A 127 16.18 20.48 0.89
CA THR A 127 17.61 20.61 0.51
C THR A 127 17.93 21.98 -0.10
N GLY A 128 16.90 22.72 -0.51
CA GLY A 128 17.07 24.00 -1.22
C GLY A 128 17.49 23.83 -2.68
N GLU A 129 17.62 22.61 -3.18
CA GLU A 129 17.95 22.30 -4.56
C GLU A 129 16.68 22.06 -5.38
N THR A 130 16.70 22.41 -6.65
CA THR A 130 15.66 22.04 -7.59
C THR A 130 16.10 20.78 -8.31
N LEU A 131 15.34 19.69 -8.18
CA LEU A 131 15.60 18.43 -8.89
C LEU A 131 14.90 18.39 -10.25
N GLU A 132 13.96 19.28 -10.49
CA GLU A 132 13.23 19.39 -11.73
C GLU A 132 14.19 19.70 -12.89
N SER A 133 14.22 18.82 -13.90
CA SER A 133 15.14 18.95 -15.04
C SER A 133 14.53 18.34 -16.28
N ASP A 134 14.58 19.06 -17.40
CA ASP A 134 14.19 18.54 -18.71
C ASP A 134 15.19 17.47 -19.23
N SER A 135 16.40 17.45 -18.68
CA SER A 135 17.43 16.47 -19.00
C SER A 135 17.38 15.17 -18.19
N GLY A 136 16.43 15.05 -17.27
CA GLY A 136 16.24 13.82 -16.50
C GLY A 136 15.87 12.64 -17.39
N VAL A 137 16.40 11.45 -17.07
CA VAL A 137 16.05 10.22 -17.78
C VAL A 137 14.61 9.84 -17.42
N GLU A 138 13.77 9.70 -18.45
CA GLU A 138 12.43 9.15 -18.29
C GLU A 138 12.51 7.64 -18.09
N LEU A 139 11.97 7.14 -16.97
CA LEU A 139 11.94 5.71 -16.70
C LEU A 139 10.82 5.03 -17.52
N ASP A 140 11.17 3.99 -18.25
CA ASP A 140 10.16 3.09 -18.83
C ASP A 140 9.66 2.13 -17.74
N LEU A 141 8.42 2.30 -17.32
CA LEU A 141 7.79 1.45 -16.30
C LEU A 141 7.64 -0.02 -16.72
N ARG A 142 7.85 -0.33 -18.00
CA ARG A 142 7.87 -1.70 -18.53
C ARG A 142 9.28 -2.33 -18.48
N ASP A 143 10.31 -1.51 -18.24
CA ASP A 143 11.69 -2.01 -18.15
C ASP A 143 11.86 -2.81 -16.86
N PRO A 144 12.21 -4.11 -16.92
CA PRO A 144 12.38 -4.93 -15.73
C PRO A 144 13.53 -4.48 -14.82
N ARG A 145 14.42 -3.58 -15.30
CA ARG A 145 15.47 -2.98 -14.47
C ARG A 145 14.94 -1.84 -13.60
N ASN A 146 13.75 -1.33 -13.89
CA ASN A 146 13.10 -0.34 -13.04
C ASN A 146 12.56 -1.02 -11.79
N GLN A 147 13.25 -0.83 -10.67
CA GLN A 147 12.97 -1.50 -9.40
C GLN A 147 12.23 -0.62 -8.39
N ARG A 148 11.86 0.62 -8.75
CA ARG A 148 11.27 1.55 -7.78
C ARG A 148 9.91 2.08 -8.16
N ALA A 149 9.59 2.12 -9.45
CA ALA A 149 8.31 2.60 -9.92
C ALA A 149 7.69 1.62 -10.91
N PHE A 150 6.41 1.35 -10.79
CA PHE A 150 5.69 0.42 -11.68
C PHE A 150 4.20 0.70 -11.63
N LYS A 151 3.50 0.11 -12.61
CA LYS A 151 2.04 0.15 -12.71
C LYS A 151 1.44 -1.16 -12.22
N PHE A 152 0.41 -1.08 -11.39
CA PHE A 152 -0.43 -2.22 -11.08
C PHE A 152 -1.28 -2.58 -12.31
N ASP A 153 -1.25 -3.85 -12.69
CA ASP A 153 -2.11 -4.42 -13.74
C ASP A 153 -3.18 -5.32 -13.08
N PRO A 154 -4.46 -4.95 -13.12
CA PRO A 154 -5.54 -5.79 -12.58
C PRO A 154 -5.58 -7.20 -13.18
N ALA A 155 -5.15 -7.39 -14.43
CA ALA A 155 -5.11 -8.72 -15.05
C ALA A 155 -4.13 -9.67 -14.34
N SER A 156 -3.12 -9.12 -13.64
CA SER A 156 -2.17 -9.92 -12.85
C SER A 156 -2.81 -10.61 -11.64
N MET A 157 -4.01 -10.17 -11.23
CA MET A 157 -4.75 -10.73 -10.07
C MET A 157 -5.59 -11.97 -10.42
N ASN A 158 -5.57 -12.42 -11.67
CA ASN A 158 -6.36 -13.59 -12.06
C ASN A 158 -5.80 -14.87 -11.42
N LEU A 159 -6.59 -15.48 -10.53
CA LEU A 159 -6.22 -16.71 -9.80
C LEU A 159 -5.94 -17.91 -10.71
N ASN A 160 -6.49 -17.94 -11.91
CA ASN A 160 -6.17 -18.98 -12.90
C ASN A 160 -4.69 -18.95 -13.33
N ASN A 161 -3.99 -17.83 -13.11
CA ASN A 161 -2.56 -17.73 -13.34
C ASN A 161 -1.72 -18.59 -12.38
N LEU A 162 -2.32 -19.05 -11.29
CA LEU A 162 -1.70 -19.95 -10.30
C LEU A 162 -1.91 -21.41 -10.65
N ALA A 163 -2.69 -21.74 -11.69
CA ALA A 163 -2.93 -23.12 -12.09
C ALA A 163 -1.63 -23.81 -12.54
N VAL A 164 -1.52 -25.09 -12.25
CA VAL A 164 -0.38 -25.91 -12.68
C VAL A 164 -0.22 -25.84 -14.18
N GLY A 165 0.99 -25.51 -14.65
CA GLY A 165 1.30 -25.35 -16.07
C GLY A 165 1.01 -23.96 -16.63
N SER A 166 0.53 -23.02 -15.84
CA SER A 166 0.43 -21.61 -16.25
C SER A 166 1.79 -21.05 -16.63
N LYS A 167 1.86 -20.35 -17.76
CA LYS A 167 3.09 -19.70 -18.25
C LYS A 167 3.15 -18.22 -17.90
N VAL A 168 2.49 -17.80 -16.84
CA VAL A 168 2.50 -16.40 -16.42
C VAL A 168 3.88 -16.05 -15.88
N SER A 169 4.51 -15.05 -16.47
CA SER A 169 5.84 -14.58 -16.06
C SER A 169 5.83 -13.80 -14.76
N ASP A 170 4.66 -13.35 -14.33
CA ASP A 170 4.50 -12.47 -13.18
C ASP A 170 3.41 -13.03 -12.24
N PRO A 171 3.78 -13.80 -11.22
CA PRO A 171 2.82 -14.44 -10.32
C PRO A 171 2.06 -13.41 -9.49
N THR A 172 0.77 -13.65 -9.27
CA THR A 172 -0.07 -12.82 -8.42
C THR A 172 0.30 -12.93 -6.94
N VAL A 173 0.78 -14.10 -6.52
CA VAL A 173 1.10 -14.35 -5.11
C VAL A 173 2.56 -14.01 -4.84
N SER A 174 2.78 -13.18 -3.84
CA SER A 174 4.12 -12.82 -3.37
C SER A 174 4.84 -13.99 -2.71
N ALA A 175 6.17 -13.98 -2.79
CA ALA A 175 6.99 -14.92 -2.04
C ALA A 175 6.85 -14.75 -0.52
N SER A 176 6.55 -13.54 -0.03
CA SER A 176 6.32 -13.27 1.40
C SER A 176 4.94 -13.71 1.90
N MET A 177 3.98 -13.84 0.99
CA MET A 177 2.62 -14.32 1.27
C MET A 177 2.26 -15.52 0.41
N ALA A 178 3.24 -16.23 -0.12
CA ALA A 178 3.05 -17.38 -0.99
C ALA A 178 2.42 -18.51 -0.22
N THR A 179 1.13 -18.50 -0.08
CA THR A 179 0.37 -19.59 0.50
C THR A 179 -0.63 -20.08 -0.52
N ALA A 180 -0.61 -21.36 -0.78
CA ALA A 180 -1.68 -22.02 -1.52
C ALA A 180 -3.04 -21.74 -0.89
N LEU A 181 -3.06 -21.58 0.45
CA LEU A 181 -4.25 -21.30 1.23
C LEU A 181 -4.99 -20.05 0.72
N LEU A 182 -4.31 -18.93 0.48
CA LEU A 182 -4.94 -17.72 -0.02
C LEU A 182 -5.61 -17.94 -1.38
N ALA A 183 -4.93 -18.62 -2.30
CA ALA A 183 -5.47 -18.91 -3.62
C ALA A 183 -6.72 -19.81 -3.53
N TYR A 184 -6.68 -20.87 -2.72
CA TYR A 184 -7.83 -21.76 -2.49
C TYR A 184 -8.99 -21.05 -1.79
N SER A 185 -8.70 -20.04 -1.00
CA SER A 185 -9.71 -19.20 -0.34
C SER A 185 -10.29 -18.11 -1.26
N GLY A 186 -9.89 -18.07 -2.54
CA GLY A 186 -10.37 -17.08 -3.51
C GLY A 186 -9.71 -15.70 -3.36
N ILE A 187 -8.52 -15.65 -2.73
CA ILE A 187 -7.78 -14.43 -2.44
C ILE A 187 -6.58 -14.31 -3.36
N GLY A 188 -6.49 -13.23 -4.10
CA GLY A 188 -5.32 -12.85 -4.89
C GLY A 188 -4.52 -11.76 -4.19
N VAL A 189 -3.18 -11.87 -4.23
CA VAL A 189 -2.29 -10.84 -3.66
C VAL A 189 -1.24 -10.45 -4.68
N ARG A 190 -1.08 -9.15 -4.91
CA ARG A 190 -0.03 -8.59 -5.75
C ARG A 190 0.84 -7.64 -4.95
N MET A 191 2.08 -8.06 -4.68
CA MET A 191 3.05 -7.19 -4.02
C MET A 191 3.46 -6.05 -4.94
N LEU A 192 3.40 -4.84 -4.41
CA LEU A 192 3.83 -3.61 -5.05
C LEU A 192 5.19 -3.18 -4.50
N VAL A 193 5.30 -3.12 -3.18
CA VAL A 193 6.52 -2.71 -2.48
C VAL A 193 6.91 -3.80 -1.50
N ASP A 194 8.08 -4.37 -1.69
CA ASP A 194 8.73 -5.30 -0.79
C ASP A 194 10.25 -5.29 -1.03
N GLN A 195 10.95 -6.25 -0.47
CA GLN A 195 12.41 -6.37 -0.61
C GLN A 195 12.88 -6.57 -2.06
N ARG A 196 12.02 -6.96 -3.02
CA ARG A 196 12.37 -7.06 -4.45
C ARG A 196 12.62 -5.69 -5.08
N VAL A 197 11.98 -4.65 -4.57
CA VAL A 197 12.23 -3.24 -4.94
C VAL A 197 13.12 -2.54 -3.91
N HIS A 198 13.82 -3.31 -3.06
CA HIS A 198 14.73 -2.84 -2.02
C HIS A 198 14.07 -2.07 -0.87
N ALA A 199 12.77 -2.23 -0.65
CA ALA A 199 12.13 -1.73 0.57
C ALA A 199 12.73 -2.40 1.81
N LYS A 200 12.85 -1.67 2.91
CA LYS A 200 13.50 -2.13 4.14
C LYS A 200 12.56 -2.18 5.33
N LEU A 201 11.57 -1.30 5.37
CA LEU A 201 10.80 -1.03 6.58
C LEU A 201 9.32 -1.35 6.46
N HIS A 202 8.77 -1.38 5.24
CA HIS A 202 7.36 -1.69 5.02
C HIS A 202 7.14 -2.49 3.73
N THR A 203 5.95 -3.04 3.61
CA THR A 203 5.43 -3.58 2.35
C THR A 203 4.16 -2.86 1.96
N MET A 204 3.85 -2.86 0.66
CA MET A 204 2.58 -2.42 0.12
C MET A 204 2.14 -3.40 -0.95
N PHE A 205 0.87 -3.78 -0.96
CA PHE A 205 0.33 -4.72 -1.93
C PHE A 205 -1.17 -4.52 -2.16
N ILE A 206 -1.65 -5.08 -3.26
CA ILE A 206 -3.08 -5.15 -3.60
C ILE A 206 -3.60 -6.52 -3.21
N VAL A 207 -4.79 -6.53 -2.63
CA VAL A 207 -5.53 -7.75 -2.30
C VAL A 207 -6.87 -7.73 -3.03
N ASP A 208 -7.20 -8.85 -3.68
CA ASP A 208 -8.49 -9.10 -4.31
C ASP A 208 -9.18 -10.28 -3.64
N TYR A 209 -10.42 -10.08 -3.23
CA TYR A 209 -11.31 -11.15 -2.79
C TYR A 209 -12.35 -11.41 -3.87
N GLN A 210 -12.33 -12.61 -4.41
CA GLN A 210 -13.39 -13.11 -5.29
C GLN A 210 -14.70 -13.28 -4.51
N PRO A 211 -15.85 -13.41 -5.18
CA PRO A 211 -17.09 -13.81 -4.51
C PRO A 211 -16.87 -15.03 -3.59
N THR A 212 -17.41 -14.96 -2.38
CA THR A 212 -17.27 -16.00 -1.32
C THR A 212 -15.88 -16.15 -0.70
N ALA A 213 -14.88 -15.36 -1.14
CA ALA A 213 -13.55 -15.41 -0.54
C ALA A 213 -13.58 -15.06 0.95
N ILE A 214 -12.76 -15.75 1.72
CA ILE A 214 -12.67 -15.59 3.17
C ILE A 214 -11.23 -15.77 3.65
N ALA A 215 -10.78 -14.86 4.52
CA ALA A 215 -9.68 -15.10 5.46
C ALA A 215 -10.27 -15.11 6.87
N HIS A 216 -10.13 -16.25 7.54
CA HIS A 216 -10.60 -16.39 8.91
C HIS A 216 -9.78 -15.47 9.86
N PRO A 217 -10.31 -15.16 11.04
CA PRO A 217 -9.59 -14.37 12.04
C PRO A 217 -8.20 -14.91 12.30
N HIS A 218 -7.23 -14.02 12.24
CA HIS A 218 -5.80 -14.27 12.46
C HIS A 218 -5.11 -13.03 12.98
N ASP A 219 -3.89 -13.17 13.47
CA ASP A 219 -3.05 -12.07 13.90
C ASP A 219 -1.62 -12.26 13.40
N HIS A 220 -0.80 -11.23 13.56
CA HIS A 220 0.62 -11.27 13.21
C HIS A 220 1.44 -10.23 14.00
N PRO A 221 2.80 -10.38 14.02
CA PRO A 221 3.67 -9.52 14.82
C PRO A 221 4.08 -8.21 14.13
N PHE A 222 3.23 -7.65 13.28
CA PHE A 222 3.39 -6.36 12.61
C PHE A 222 2.05 -5.64 12.51
N GLU A 223 2.10 -4.35 12.18
CA GLU A 223 0.91 -3.54 11.94
C GLU A 223 0.49 -3.66 10.49
N GLU A 224 -0.80 -3.54 10.25
CA GLU A 224 -1.37 -3.49 8.91
C GLU A 224 -2.31 -2.32 8.74
N THR A 225 -2.35 -1.79 7.52
CA THR A 225 -3.40 -0.88 7.10
C THR A 225 -4.10 -1.42 5.87
N TYR A 226 -5.41 -1.18 5.79
CA TYR A 226 -6.29 -1.59 4.70
C TYR A 226 -6.99 -0.36 4.16
N THR A 227 -6.78 -0.02 2.90
CA THR A 227 -7.49 1.07 2.22
C THR A 227 -8.40 0.46 1.17
N PHE A 228 -9.70 0.41 1.45
CA PHE A 228 -10.67 -0.22 0.56
C PHE A 228 -10.91 0.65 -0.67
N THR A 229 -10.80 0.06 -1.86
CA THR A 229 -10.86 0.77 -3.14
C THR A 229 -12.00 0.30 -4.03
N HIS A 230 -12.47 -0.95 -3.86
CA HIS A 230 -13.55 -1.50 -4.69
C HIS A 230 -14.37 -2.54 -3.93
N GLY A 231 -15.68 -2.55 -4.21
CA GLY A 231 -16.62 -3.52 -3.62
C GLY A 231 -16.93 -3.26 -2.15
N GLU A 232 -17.66 -4.18 -1.54
CA GLU A 232 -18.06 -4.17 -0.13
C GLU A 232 -17.63 -5.48 0.53
N THR A 233 -17.06 -5.41 1.72
CA THR A 233 -16.64 -6.60 2.48
C THR A 233 -17.02 -6.50 3.95
N ILE A 234 -17.21 -7.65 4.56
CA ILE A 234 -17.38 -7.77 6.01
C ILE A 234 -16.03 -8.05 6.64
N GLY A 235 -15.64 -7.24 7.62
CA GLY A 235 -14.48 -7.48 8.49
C GLY A 235 -14.92 -7.87 9.88
N LEU A 236 -14.30 -8.93 10.42
CA LEU A 236 -14.41 -9.30 11.83
C LEU A 236 -13.12 -8.86 12.52
N ILE A 237 -13.21 -7.81 13.35
CA ILE A 237 -12.06 -7.16 13.96
C ILE A 237 -12.21 -7.20 15.49
N GLU A 238 -11.30 -7.88 16.19
CA GLU A 238 -11.38 -8.06 17.64
C GLU A 238 -12.79 -8.56 18.09
N GLY A 239 -13.34 -9.51 17.31
CA GLY A 239 -14.65 -10.10 17.58
C GLY A 239 -15.86 -9.22 17.23
N LYS A 240 -15.67 -8.04 16.60
CA LYS A 240 -16.74 -7.16 16.14
C LYS A 240 -16.84 -7.14 14.63
N GLU A 241 -18.05 -7.20 14.11
CA GLU A 241 -18.32 -7.13 12.68
C GLU A 241 -18.46 -5.68 12.20
N TYR A 242 -17.82 -5.39 11.08
CA TYR A 242 -17.87 -4.11 10.37
C TYR A 242 -18.09 -4.33 8.89
N THR A 243 -18.78 -3.41 8.24
CA THR A 243 -18.88 -3.35 6.77
C THR A 243 -17.94 -2.27 6.27
N PHE A 244 -17.05 -2.65 5.34
CA PHE A 244 -16.12 -1.73 4.69
C PHE A 244 -16.49 -1.52 3.23
N VAL A 245 -16.42 -0.26 2.80
CA VAL A 245 -16.71 0.19 1.42
C VAL A 245 -15.58 1.09 0.90
N PRO A 246 -15.51 1.38 -0.41
CA PRO A 246 -14.46 2.24 -0.97
C PRO A 246 -14.31 3.57 -0.23
N GLY A 247 -13.07 3.90 0.07
CA GLY A 247 -12.67 5.07 0.85
C GLY A 247 -12.51 4.82 2.35
N ASP A 248 -13.02 3.71 2.89
CA ASP A 248 -12.75 3.33 4.28
C ASP A 248 -11.30 2.89 4.45
N VAL A 249 -10.79 3.11 5.66
CA VAL A 249 -9.43 2.72 6.08
C VAL A 249 -9.51 2.04 7.43
N LEU A 250 -8.89 0.87 7.53
CA LEU A 250 -8.67 0.15 8.78
C LEU A 250 -7.17 0.08 9.07
N TRP A 251 -6.80 0.28 10.32
CA TRP A 251 -5.49 -0.07 10.86
C TRP A 251 -5.65 -1.16 11.93
N CYS A 252 -4.83 -2.19 11.83
CA CYS A 252 -4.69 -3.24 12.83
C CYS A 252 -3.29 -3.18 13.45
N GLY A 253 -3.22 -2.99 14.76
CA GLY A 253 -1.98 -3.02 15.51
C GLY A 253 -1.44 -4.45 15.67
N VAL A 254 -0.20 -4.55 16.13
CA VAL A 254 0.47 -5.84 16.41
C VAL A 254 -0.43 -6.73 17.28
N GLY A 255 -0.68 -7.96 16.82
CA GLY A 255 -1.48 -8.97 17.52
C GLY A 255 -2.99 -8.67 17.55
N SER A 256 -3.47 -7.72 16.76
CA SER A 256 -4.90 -7.47 16.61
C SER A 256 -5.56 -8.56 15.78
N ASP A 257 -6.55 -9.25 16.34
CA ASP A 257 -7.29 -10.30 15.64
C ASP A 257 -8.21 -9.69 14.58
N HIS A 258 -8.07 -10.17 13.34
CA HIS A 258 -8.87 -9.67 12.22
C HIS A 258 -9.04 -10.70 11.13
N GLY A 259 -10.14 -10.58 10.38
CA GLY A 259 -10.44 -11.43 9.23
C GLY A 259 -11.47 -10.77 8.34
N PHE A 260 -11.56 -11.21 7.07
CA PHE A 260 -12.46 -10.62 6.09
C PHE A 260 -13.22 -11.67 5.31
N GLN A 261 -14.44 -11.33 4.91
CA GLN A 261 -15.27 -12.17 4.05
C GLN A 261 -15.97 -11.33 3.00
N ASN A 262 -15.82 -11.71 1.74
CA ASN A 262 -16.65 -11.18 0.66
C ASN A 262 -17.98 -11.98 0.58
N LYS A 263 -19.06 -11.36 1.04
CA LYS A 263 -20.43 -11.93 0.96
C LYS A 263 -21.20 -11.48 -0.28
N THR A 264 -20.55 -10.71 -1.17
CA THR A 264 -21.16 -10.16 -2.38
C THR A 264 -20.85 -11.01 -3.61
N ASP A 265 -21.56 -10.78 -4.70
CA ASP A 265 -21.30 -11.42 -6.00
C ASP A 265 -20.20 -10.70 -6.81
N GLY A 266 -19.70 -9.59 -6.30
CA GLY A 266 -18.68 -8.75 -6.93
C GLY A 266 -17.29 -8.97 -6.36
N LEU A 267 -16.30 -8.43 -7.05
CA LEU A 267 -14.92 -8.35 -6.58
C LEU A 267 -14.81 -7.33 -5.43
N VAL A 268 -14.02 -7.63 -4.42
CA VAL A 268 -13.57 -6.66 -3.41
C VAL A 268 -12.07 -6.47 -3.55
N ARG A 269 -11.60 -5.22 -3.46
CA ARG A 269 -10.18 -4.86 -3.55
C ARG A 269 -9.80 -3.81 -2.53
N TRP A 270 -8.60 -3.97 -1.98
CA TRP A 270 -7.96 -2.94 -1.16
C TRP A 270 -6.45 -2.87 -1.39
N ILE A 271 -5.86 -1.75 -0.98
CA ILE A 271 -4.43 -1.58 -0.82
C ILE A 271 -4.11 -1.89 0.64
N GLU A 272 -3.14 -2.78 0.84
CA GLU A 272 -2.69 -3.18 2.17
C GLU A 272 -1.23 -2.82 2.36
N THR A 273 -0.87 -2.43 3.58
CA THR A 273 0.54 -2.19 3.97
C THR A 273 0.86 -2.92 5.26
N GLN A 274 2.10 -3.34 5.41
CA GLN A 274 2.61 -4.00 6.62
C GLN A 274 3.88 -3.31 7.09
N SER A 275 4.00 -3.06 8.38
CA SER A 275 5.18 -2.47 9.00
C SER A 275 5.35 -2.94 10.47
N PRO A 276 6.59 -3.27 10.91
CA PRO A 276 7.81 -3.36 10.10
C PRO A 276 7.69 -4.42 9.02
N GLN A 277 8.50 -4.30 7.96
CA GLN A 277 8.47 -5.27 6.86
C GLN A 277 8.58 -6.70 7.40
N PRO A 278 7.64 -7.61 7.05
CA PRO A 278 7.71 -9.00 7.51
C PRO A 278 9.01 -9.67 7.07
N PRO A 279 9.58 -10.57 7.89
CA PRO A 279 10.71 -11.36 7.46
C PRO A 279 10.34 -12.22 6.24
N ILE A 280 11.33 -12.64 5.45
CA ILE A 280 11.13 -13.50 4.25
C ILE A 280 10.36 -14.77 4.62
N GLN A 281 10.65 -15.33 5.80
CA GLN A 281 9.90 -16.41 6.42
C GLN A 281 9.06 -15.79 7.52
N HIS A 282 7.81 -15.49 7.22
CA HIS A 282 6.88 -14.89 8.18
C HIS A 282 6.01 -15.96 8.83
N SER A 283 5.47 -15.61 9.98
CA SER A 283 4.57 -16.47 10.73
C SER A 283 3.19 -15.82 10.79
N TYR A 284 2.26 -16.35 10.02
CA TYR A 284 0.84 -16.11 10.24
C TYR A 284 0.33 -17.13 11.25
N ARG A 285 -0.53 -16.71 12.17
CA ARG A 285 -1.21 -17.58 13.12
C ARG A 285 -2.66 -17.74 12.70
N PHE A 286 -2.89 -18.67 11.78
CA PHE A 286 -4.24 -19.01 11.34
C PHE A 286 -4.89 -19.93 12.34
N MET A 287 -6.10 -19.58 12.81
CA MET A 287 -6.80 -20.36 13.81
C MET A 287 -7.60 -21.51 13.19
N ARG A 288 -8.16 -21.34 11.99
CA ARG A 288 -9.07 -22.32 11.37
C ARG A 288 -8.81 -22.60 9.90
N ASP A 289 -7.88 -21.90 9.26
CA ASP A 289 -7.69 -22.03 7.81
C ASP A 289 -7.17 -23.40 7.38
N TRP A 290 -6.46 -24.11 8.25
CA TRP A 290 -6.02 -25.48 8.00
C TRP A 290 -7.17 -26.45 7.90
N GLU A 291 -8.22 -26.30 8.71
CA GLU A 291 -9.44 -27.10 8.63
C GLU A 291 -10.19 -26.82 7.32
N TYR A 292 -10.27 -25.54 6.92
CA TYR A 292 -10.85 -25.13 5.66
C TYR A 292 -10.09 -25.70 4.46
N LEU A 293 -8.76 -25.65 4.48
CA LEU A 293 -7.90 -26.18 3.43
C LEU A 293 -8.05 -27.72 3.33
N ASP A 294 -8.08 -28.42 4.45
CA ASP A 294 -8.27 -29.87 4.49
C ASP A 294 -9.61 -30.26 3.88
N GLN A 295 -10.68 -29.53 4.19
CA GLN A 295 -11.99 -29.73 3.56
C GLN A 295 -11.94 -29.55 2.05
N LYS A 296 -11.27 -28.46 1.58
CA LYS A 296 -11.15 -28.16 0.14
C LYS A 296 -10.30 -29.18 -0.62
N LEU A 297 -9.21 -29.64 -0.03
CA LEU A 297 -8.33 -30.65 -0.64
C LEU A 297 -8.89 -32.07 -0.49
N GLY A 298 -9.57 -32.39 0.61
CA GLY A 298 -10.19 -33.66 0.85
C GLY A 298 -11.23 -34.00 -0.23
N ASP A 299 -12.00 -33.02 -0.68
CA ASP A 299 -12.99 -33.18 -1.77
C ASP A 299 -12.31 -33.40 -3.14
N SER A 300 -11.03 -33.07 -3.31
CA SER A 300 -10.27 -33.26 -4.55
C SER A 300 -9.52 -34.60 -4.63
N HIS A 301 -9.38 -35.31 -3.54
CA HIS A 301 -8.70 -36.62 -3.47
C HIS A 301 -9.62 -37.82 -3.57
N THR A 302 -10.92 -37.62 -3.74
CA THR A 302 -11.93 -38.67 -3.90
C THR A 302 -12.26 -39.00 -5.38
N HIS A 303 -11.33 -38.69 -6.31
CA HIS A 303 -11.48 -39.08 -7.73
C HIS A 303 -10.30 -39.93 -8.22
#